data_bed90b4643b5273894d06ecf1f5c6d77
#
_entry.id   bed90b4643b5273894d06ecf1f5c6d77
#
_cell.length_a   1.000
_cell.length_b   1.000
_cell.length_c   1.000
_cell.angle_alpha   90.00
_cell.angle_beta   90.00
_cell.angle_gamma   90.00
#
_symmetry.space_group_name_H-M   'P 1'
#
loop_
_entity.id
_entity.type
_entity.pdbx_description
1 polymer ?
#
loop_
_entity_poly.entity_id
_entity_poly.type
_entity_poly.pdbx_seq_one_letter_code
_entity_poly.pdbx_strand_id
1 'polypeptide(L)'
;MDALVIGAGPAGLMAAEELARAGHKVVVCDAKPSPARKFLMAGKSGLNLTKDEDRSSFIAAYRNEWLRPMLAEFGPREMIIWARALGQEVFTGSTGRVFPRSMKASPLLRAWLLRLQGAGVELRSRWRWAGFDGDALAFETPEGRQALRPKVTVLALGGASWARLGSDGAWVAWLAEKGVQIAPWQPANMGFAVAWTPHMAKHFGSAIKGAALLVGDQHERGEFILSAKGIEGGGVYAVSRALREGAALRVDLMADVTGDEIAARLGRMKPGETLANRLRKLGLSPAAVALVMEFGRGLDPVTAVKSLPFKLSGPRPLDEAISVAGGVMQSAVTEGLELKAIPGMFVCGEMLDWEAPTGGYLLTGVAATGRWAGRAAALK
;
A
#
# COMPACT_ATOMS: atom_id res chain seq x y z
N MET A 1 17.08 -11.15 -27.20
CA MET A 1 16.53 -10.79 -25.88
C MET A 1 16.12 -12.07 -25.22
N ASP A 2 16.70 -12.38 -24.06
CA ASP A 2 16.35 -13.61 -23.35
C ASP A 2 15.16 -13.38 -22.45
N ALA A 3 15.17 -12.28 -21.67
CA ALA A 3 14.14 -11.97 -20.72
C ALA A 3 13.54 -10.57 -20.93
N LEU A 4 12.23 -10.46 -20.77
CA LEU A 4 11.49 -9.21 -20.80
C LEU A 4 10.79 -9.01 -19.45
N VAL A 5 10.92 -7.81 -18.88
CA VAL A 5 10.14 -7.39 -17.72
C VAL A 5 9.20 -6.25 -18.16
N ILE A 6 7.92 -6.37 -17.84
CA ILE A 6 6.92 -5.36 -18.18
C ILE A 6 6.45 -4.67 -16.91
N GLY A 7 6.82 -3.40 -16.76
CA GLY A 7 6.63 -2.58 -15.58
C GLY A 7 7.92 -2.35 -14.79
N ALA A 8 8.43 -1.11 -14.79
CA ALA A 8 9.63 -0.70 -14.08
C ALA A 8 9.32 -0.17 -12.66
N GLY A 9 8.34 -0.78 -11.97
CA GLY A 9 8.10 -0.60 -10.55
C GLY A 9 9.07 -1.44 -9.70
N PRO A 10 9.01 -1.33 -8.35
CA PRO A 10 9.93 -2.08 -7.47
C PRO A 10 9.94 -3.60 -7.72
N ALA A 11 8.78 -4.21 -7.98
CA ALA A 11 8.71 -5.65 -8.29
C ALA A 11 9.45 -5.99 -9.59
N GLY A 12 9.20 -5.22 -10.66
CA GLY A 12 9.86 -5.48 -11.95
C GLY A 12 11.36 -5.21 -11.91
N LEU A 13 11.81 -4.17 -11.21
CA LEU A 13 13.24 -3.88 -11.06
C LEU A 13 13.95 -4.97 -10.23
N MET A 14 13.29 -5.54 -9.20
CA MET A 14 13.80 -6.70 -8.47
C MET A 14 13.90 -7.94 -9.36
N ALA A 15 12.87 -8.23 -10.16
CA ALA A 15 12.90 -9.34 -11.10
C ALA A 15 14.01 -9.17 -12.15
N ALA A 16 14.17 -7.96 -12.70
CA ALA A 16 15.24 -7.65 -13.65
C ALA A 16 16.63 -7.83 -13.04
N GLU A 17 16.82 -7.48 -11.76
CA GLU A 17 18.09 -7.68 -11.04
C GLU A 17 18.45 -9.15 -10.92
N GLU A 18 17.49 -10.02 -10.57
CA GLU A 18 17.74 -11.47 -10.45
C GLU A 18 17.99 -12.12 -11.82
N LEU A 19 17.24 -11.74 -12.85
CA LEU A 19 17.46 -12.20 -14.23
C LEU A 19 18.84 -11.81 -14.76
N ALA A 20 19.26 -10.54 -14.56
CA ALA A 20 20.58 -10.07 -14.99
C ALA A 20 21.72 -10.77 -14.20
N ARG A 21 21.53 -11.02 -12.91
CA ARG A 21 22.48 -11.75 -12.07
C ARG A 21 22.67 -13.19 -12.55
N ALA A 22 21.63 -13.79 -13.12
CA ALA A 22 21.70 -15.12 -13.75
C ALA A 22 22.29 -15.11 -15.17
N GLY A 23 22.69 -13.94 -15.69
CA GLY A 23 23.36 -13.82 -16.99
C GLY A 23 22.42 -13.60 -18.18
N HIS A 24 21.11 -13.38 -17.97
CA HIS A 24 20.19 -13.11 -19.06
C HIS A 24 20.35 -11.69 -19.62
N LYS A 25 20.12 -11.54 -20.92
CA LYS A 25 19.96 -10.22 -21.58
C LYS A 25 18.55 -9.72 -21.30
N VAL A 26 18.43 -8.77 -20.35
CA VAL A 26 17.17 -8.28 -19.82
C VAL A 26 16.77 -6.94 -20.44
N VAL A 27 15.52 -6.86 -20.93
CA VAL A 27 14.89 -5.60 -21.31
C VAL A 27 13.73 -5.35 -20.33
N VAL A 28 13.66 -4.13 -19.79
CA VAL A 28 12.55 -3.66 -18.95
C VAL A 28 11.76 -2.61 -19.73
N CYS A 29 10.47 -2.86 -19.97
CA CYS A 29 9.57 -1.90 -20.62
C CYS A 29 8.64 -1.24 -19.59
N ASP A 30 8.48 0.08 -19.67
CA ASP A 30 7.55 0.84 -18.84
C ASP A 30 6.72 1.82 -19.69
N ALA A 31 5.41 1.88 -19.43
CA ALA A 31 4.50 2.77 -20.14
C ALA A 31 4.75 4.25 -19.88
N LYS A 32 5.36 4.60 -18.76
CA LYS A 32 5.58 5.98 -18.35
C LYS A 32 6.96 6.51 -18.82
N PRO A 33 7.12 7.84 -18.90
CA PRO A 33 8.39 8.44 -19.33
C PRO A 33 9.54 8.28 -18.32
N SER A 34 9.24 7.86 -17.11
CA SER A 34 10.22 7.54 -16.06
C SER A 34 9.77 6.35 -15.23
N PRO A 35 10.69 5.47 -14.77
CA PRO A 35 10.36 4.29 -13.99
C PRO A 35 9.87 4.62 -12.57
N ALA A 36 9.22 3.67 -11.94
CA ALA A 36 8.91 3.62 -10.50
C ALA A 36 8.13 4.84 -9.97
N ARG A 37 7.19 5.41 -10.74
CA ARG A 37 6.48 6.65 -10.37
C ARG A 37 5.65 6.52 -9.09
N LYS A 38 4.97 5.38 -8.89
CA LYS A 38 4.21 5.12 -7.66
C LYS A 38 5.14 5.02 -6.45
N PHE A 39 6.31 4.40 -6.61
CA PHE A 39 7.36 4.33 -5.58
C PHE A 39 7.90 5.72 -5.21
N LEU A 40 8.17 6.58 -6.20
CA LEU A 40 8.60 7.96 -5.96
C LEU A 40 7.52 8.78 -5.22
N MET A 41 6.24 8.55 -5.53
CA MET A 41 5.12 9.19 -4.84
C MET A 41 5.01 8.70 -3.39
N ALA A 42 5.14 7.39 -3.14
CA ALA A 42 5.13 6.83 -1.80
C ALA A 42 6.24 7.41 -0.90
N GLY A 43 7.40 7.76 -1.49
CA GLY A 43 8.53 8.38 -0.80
C GLY A 43 8.45 9.91 -0.65
N LYS A 44 7.33 10.55 -1.00
CA LYS A 44 7.22 12.03 -0.97
C LYS A 44 7.30 12.60 0.45
N SER A 45 6.65 11.97 1.42
CA SER A 45 6.64 12.36 2.85
C SER A 45 7.62 11.56 3.72
N GLY A 46 8.42 10.68 3.12
CA GLY A 46 9.34 9.77 3.78
C GLY A 46 9.17 8.36 3.26
N LEU A 47 10.24 7.81 2.64
CA LEU A 47 10.21 6.46 2.11
C LEU A 47 10.30 5.43 3.22
N ASN A 48 9.20 4.80 3.56
CA ASN A 48 9.18 3.67 4.48
C ASN A 48 9.51 2.39 3.71
N LEU A 49 10.73 1.88 3.91
CA LEU A 49 11.25 0.71 3.21
C LEU A 49 10.66 -0.60 3.71
N THR A 50 10.68 -0.75 5.03
CA THR A 50 10.24 -1.97 5.72
C THR A 50 9.92 -1.64 7.17
N LYS A 51 9.60 -2.67 7.97
CA LYS A 51 9.44 -2.55 9.41
C LYS A 51 10.40 -3.49 10.12
N ASP A 52 11.19 -2.93 11.04
CA ASP A 52 12.15 -3.64 11.86
C ASP A 52 11.41 -4.31 13.03
N GLU A 53 11.02 -5.54 12.82
CA GLU A 53 10.37 -6.41 13.79
C GLU A 53 10.80 -7.87 13.52
N ASP A 54 10.44 -8.77 14.40
CA ASP A 54 10.75 -10.18 14.20
C ASP A 54 10.05 -10.72 12.94
N ARG A 55 10.70 -11.68 12.28
CA ARG A 55 10.25 -12.20 10.98
C ARG A 55 8.88 -12.85 11.04
N SER A 56 8.54 -13.50 12.14
CA SER A 56 7.25 -14.18 12.30
C SER A 56 6.10 -13.18 12.39
N SER A 57 6.26 -12.12 13.19
CA SER A 57 5.33 -11.01 13.31
C SER A 57 5.16 -10.27 11.98
N PHE A 58 6.29 -10.02 11.29
CA PHE A 58 6.26 -9.37 9.98
C PHE A 58 5.46 -10.17 8.95
N ILE A 59 5.70 -11.49 8.86
CA ILE A 59 4.98 -12.36 7.94
C ILE A 59 3.49 -12.48 8.31
N ALA A 60 3.17 -12.53 9.60
CA ALA A 60 1.79 -12.62 10.08
C ALA A 60 0.92 -11.39 9.73
N ALA A 61 1.56 -10.23 9.47
CA ALA A 61 0.86 -9.04 8.99
C ALA A 61 0.29 -9.20 7.57
N TYR A 62 0.84 -10.11 6.77
CA TYR A 62 0.29 -10.51 5.47
C TYR A 62 -0.71 -11.62 5.70
N ARG A 63 -1.95 -11.37 5.42
CA ARG A 63 -3.03 -12.36 5.64
C ARG A 63 -3.05 -13.48 4.60
N ASN A 64 -2.19 -13.38 3.59
CA ASN A 64 -2.05 -14.34 2.51
C ASN A 64 -0.87 -15.27 2.79
N GLU A 65 -1.13 -16.43 3.39
CA GLU A 65 -0.09 -17.37 3.81
C GLU A 65 0.83 -17.84 2.67
N TRP A 66 0.34 -17.85 1.44
CA TRP A 66 1.11 -18.27 0.28
C TRP A 66 2.31 -17.37 -0.07
N LEU A 67 2.32 -16.11 0.45
CA LEU A 67 3.50 -15.24 0.34
C LEU A 67 4.59 -15.59 1.37
N ARG A 68 4.29 -16.42 2.36
CA ARG A 68 5.22 -16.76 3.44
C ARG A 68 6.60 -17.22 2.96
N PRO A 69 6.75 -18.13 1.98
CA PRO A 69 8.07 -18.56 1.49
C PRO A 69 8.89 -17.39 0.94
N MET A 70 8.28 -16.50 0.18
CA MET A 70 8.91 -15.32 -0.44
C MET A 70 9.38 -14.32 0.61
N LEU A 71 8.54 -14.05 1.63
CA LEU A 71 8.84 -13.16 2.75
C LEU A 71 9.86 -13.75 3.72
N ALA A 72 9.90 -15.08 3.86
CA ALA A 72 10.91 -15.77 4.64
C ALA A 72 12.30 -15.66 4.01
N GLU A 73 12.36 -15.61 2.68
CA GLU A 73 13.62 -15.46 1.94
C GLU A 73 14.04 -13.97 1.80
N PHE A 74 13.08 -13.08 1.63
CA PHE A 74 13.32 -11.63 1.50
C PHE A 74 12.36 -10.84 2.39
N GLY A 75 12.74 -10.71 3.66
CA GLY A 75 12.01 -9.99 4.69
C GLY A 75 12.65 -8.64 5.06
N PRO A 76 12.36 -8.13 6.27
CA PRO A 76 12.86 -6.84 6.74
C PRO A 76 14.38 -6.73 6.72
N ARG A 77 15.07 -7.74 7.20
CA ARG A 77 16.54 -7.77 7.27
C ARG A 77 17.16 -7.69 5.88
N GLU A 78 16.66 -8.49 4.96
CA GLU A 78 17.15 -8.55 3.58
C GLU A 78 16.87 -7.22 2.85
N MET A 79 15.72 -6.59 3.11
CA MET A 79 15.40 -5.26 2.57
C MET A 79 16.37 -4.17 3.07
N ILE A 80 16.75 -4.21 4.35
CA ILE A 80 17.76 -3.32 4.93
C ILE A 80 19.12 -3.55 4.29
N ILE A 81 19.55 -4.82 4.17
CA ILE A 81 20.84 -5.20 3.55
C ILE A 81 20.87 -4.73 2.08
N TRP A 82 19.80 -4.95 1.34
CA TRP A 82 19.68 -4.51 -0.05
C TRP A 82 19.79 -2.99 -0.20
N ALA A 83 19.12 -2.21 0.66
CA ALA A 83 19.21 -0.75 0.62
C ALA A 83 20.63 -0.26 0.95
N ARG A 84 21.30 -0.86 1.93
CA ARG A 84 22.69 -0.55 2.27
C ARG A 84 23.66 -0.92 1.13
N ALA A 85 23.43 -2.04 0.46
CA ALA A 85 24.22 -2.43 -0.72
C ALA A 85 24.06 -1.48 -1.92
N LEU A 86 23.00 -0.63 -1.91
CA LEU A 86 22.81 0.51 -2.83
C LEU A 86 23.41 1.82 -2.29
N GLY A 87 24.23 1.77 -1.24
CA GLY A 87 24.83 2.95 -0.63
C GLY A 87 23.85 3.82 0.15
N GLN A 88 22.68 3.27 0.53
CA GLN A 88 21.71 4.01 1.33
C GLN A 88 21.84 3.63 2.80
N GLU A 89 22.25 4.57 3.63
CA GLU A 89 22.13 4.42 5.07
C GLU A 89 20.66 4.47 5.49
N VAL A 90 20.27 3.59 6.40
CA VAL A 90 18.90 3.49 6.91
C VAL A 90 18.88 3.60 8.42
N PHE A 91 17.77 4.07 8.96
CA PHE A 91 17.49 4.12 10.40
C PHE A 91 16.09 3.63 10.71
N THR A 92 15.91 3.13 11.93
CA THR A 92 14.61 2.69 12.45
C THR A 92 14.00 3.81 13.27
N GLY A 93 12.78 4.22 12.95
CA GLY A 93 12.00 5.17 13.74
C GLY A 93 11.35 4.51 14.96
N SER A 94 10.76 5.32 15.85
CA SER A 94 10.16 4.87 17.11
C SER A 94 9.04 3.84 16.99
N THR A 95 8.43 3.73 15.81
CA THR A 95 7.36 2.76 15.51
C THR A 95 7.86 1.50 14.79
N GLY A 96 9.17 1.27 14.74
CA GLY A 96 9.79 0.17 14.01
C GLY A 96 9.88 0.38 12.49
N ARG A 97 9.38 1.48 11.95
CA ARG A 97 9.47 1.78 10.51
C ARG A 97 10.90 2.14 10.12
N VAL A 98 11.37 1.56 9.02
CA VAL A 98 12.73 1.77 8.51
C VAL A 98 12.72 2.75 7.35
N PHE A 99 13.53 3.77 7.44
CA PHE A 99 13.65 4.83 6.43
C PHE A 99 15.11 4.99 5.97
N PRO A 100 15.37 5.37 4.70
CA PRO A 100 16.68 5.89 4.35
C PRO A 100 16.91 7.23 5.06
N ARG A 101 18.15 7.54 5.43
CA ARG A 101 18.49 8.81 6.11
C ARG A 101 18.08 10.04 5.29
N SER A 102 18.11 9.94 3.96
CA SER A 102 17.60 10.98 3.06
C SER A 102 16.10 11.20 3.13
N MET A 103 15.34 10.29 3.74
CA MET A 103 13.88 10.23 3.76
C MET A 103 13.22 10.14 2.37
N LYS A 104 13.98 10.12 1.28
CA LYS A 104 13.46 10.22 -0.10
C LYS A 104 13.71 8.94 -0.89
N ALA A 105 12.78 8.62 -1.80
CA ALA A 105 12.90 7.47 -2.71
C ALA A 105 13.90 7.71 -3.86
N SER A 106 14.09 8.94 -4.30
CA SER A 106 14.87 9.24 -5.50
C SER A 106 16.35 8.89 -5.43
N PRO A 107 17.09 9.06 -4.32
CA PRO A 107 18.48 8.61 -4.23
C PRO A 107 18.61 7.08 -4.33
N LEU A 108 17.74 6.36 -3.63
CA LEU A 108 17.69 4.89 -3.67
C LEU A 108 17.41 4.39 -5.10
N LEU A 109 16.36 4.92 -5.74
CA LEU A 109 16.00 4.54 -7.11
C LEU A 109 17.12 4.82 -8.10
N ARG A 110 17.80 5.96 -7.99
CA ARG A 110 18.91 6.32 -8.87
C ARG A 110 20.06 5.33 -8.73
N ALA A 111 20.47 5.01 -7.51
CA ALA A 111 21.51 4.02 -7.25
C ALA A 111 21.14 2.63 -7.79
N TRP A 112 19.87 2.26 -7.65
CA TRP A 112 19.35 0.99 -8.17
C TRP A 112 19.38 0.92 -9.70
N LEU A 113 18.90 1.95 -10.37
CA LEU A 113 18.94 2.04 -11.84
C LEU A 113 20.37 2.01 -12.39
N LEU A 114 21.32 2.69 -11.74
CA LEU A 114 22.74 2.63 -12.11
C LEU A 114 23.30 1.21 -11.95
N ARG A 115 22.96 0.50 -10.88
CA ARG A 115 23.35 -0.90 -10.69
C ARG A 115 22.78 -1.81 -11.77
N LEU A 116 21.51 -1.65 -12.13
CA LEU A 116 20.88 -2.42 -13.20
C LEU A 116 21.52 -2.13 -14.56
N GLN A 117 21.78 -0.87 -14.85
CA GLN A 117 22.48 -0.46 -16.08
C GLN A 117 23.89 -1.07 -16.14
N GLY A 118 24.64 -1.04 -15.04
CA GLY A 118 25.96 -1.69 -14.93
C GLY A 118 25.91 -3.21 -15.10
N ALA A 119 24.76 -3.85 -14.80
CA ALA A 119 24.50 -5.25 -15.07
C ALA A 119 23.97 -5.54 -16.48
N GLY A 120 23.92 -4.54 -17.37
CA GLY A 120 23.49 -4.69 -18.76
C GLY A 120 21.97 -4.72 -18.97
N VAL A 121 21.18 -4.32 -17.97
CA VAL A 121 19.71 -4.21 -18.13
C VAL A 121 19.37 -2.98 -18.99
N GLU A 122 18.65 -3.21 -20.07
CA GLU A 122 18.11 -2.15 -20.94
C GLU A 122 16.75 -1.69 -20.44
N LEU A 123 16.57 -0.37 -20.23
CA LEU A 123 15.29 0.21 -19.83
C LEU A 123 14.66 0.97 -21.01
N ARG A 124 13.46 0.58 -21.40
CA ARG A 124 12.63 1.23 -22.44
C ARG A 124 11.46 1.94 -21.81
N SER A 125 11.53 3.24 -21.70
CA SER A 125 10.43 4.10 -21.24
C SER A 125 9.48 4.44 -22.38
N ARG A 126 8.18 4.71 -22.05
CA ARG A 126 7.09 4.96 -23.00
C ARG A 126 6.80 3.75 -23.93
N TRP A 127 7.09 2.56 -23.46
CA TRP A 127 6.72 1.29 -24.06
C TRP A 127 5.53 0.71 -23.30
N ARG A 128 4.33 1.01 -23.76
CA ARG A 128 3.09 0.53 -23.14
C ARG A 128 2.74 -0.83 -23.71
N TRP A 129 2.70 -1.83 -22.85
CA TRP A 129 2.16 -3.13 -23.24
C TRP A 129 0.68 -2.98 -23.63
N ALA A 130 0.31 -3.53 -24.79
CA ALA A 130 -1.03 -3.46 -25.39
C ALA A 130 -1.65 -4.85 -25.58
N GLY A 131 -1.20 -5.83 -24.79
CA GLY A 131 -1.70 -7.20 -24.84
C GLY A 131 -0.90 -8.11 -25.77
N PHE A 132 -1.56 -9.11 -26.29
CA PHE A 132 -0.98 -10.15 -27.14
C PHE A 132 -1.25 -9.86 -28.61
N ASP A 133 -0.31 -10.27 -29.48
CA ASP A 133 -0.42 -10.25 -30.94
C ASP A 133 0.06 -11.62 -31.45
N GLY A 134 -0.86 -12.58 -31.51
CA GLY A 134 -0.51 -13.99 -31.65
C GLY A 134 0.36 -14.46 -30.49
N ASP A 135 1.55 -14.96 -30.81
CA ASP A 135 2.57 -15.38 -29.81
C ASP A 135 3.47 -14.23 -29.37
N ALA A 136 3.31 -13.04 -29.91
CA ALA A 136 4.10 -11.88 -29.55
C ALA A 136 3.39 -11.02 -28.50
N LEU A 137 4.19 -10.20 -27.80
CA LEU A 137 3.72 -9.17 -26.91
C LEU A 137 3.72 -7.84 -27.65
N ALA A 138 2.53 -7.22 -27.79
CA ALA A 138 2.36 -5.96 -28.49
C ALA A 138 2.66 -4.76 -27.58
N PHE A 139 3.32 -3.76 -28.13
CA PHE A 139 3.63 -2.52 -27.44
C PHE A 139 3.26 -1.30 -28.27
N GLU A 140 2.70 -0.30 -27.62
CA GLU A 140 2.62 1.07 -28.13
C GLU A 140 3.87 1.81 -27.69
N THR A 141 4.64 2.35 -28.65
CA THR A 141 5.89 3.05 -28.43
C THR A 141 5.91 4.41 -29.14
N PRO A 142 6.86 5.30 -28.83
CA PRO A 142 6.99 6.57 -29.56
C PRO A 142 7.23 6.41 -31.05
N GLU A 143 7.83 5.26 -31.47
CA GLU A 143 8.13 4.94 -32.85
C GLU A 143 6.99 4.13 -33.54
N GLY A 144 5.83 3.99 -32.88
CA GLY A 144 4.68 3.22 -33.33
C GLY A 144 4.56 1.85 -32.66
N ARG A 145 3.69 1.00 -33.20
CA ARG A 145 3.42 -0.33 -32.64
C ARG A 145 4.60 -1.27 -32.88
N GLN A 146 5.06 -1.93 -31.82
CA GLN A 146 6.13 -2.91 -31.85
C GLN A 146 5.64 -4.25 -31.27
N ALA A 147 6.26 -5.35 -31.70
CA ALA A 147 6.00 -6.68 -31.19
C ALA A 147 7.30 -7.35 -30.73
N LEU A 148 7.30 -7.91 -29.51
CA LEU A 148 8.44 -8.60 -28.93
C LEU A 148 8.13 -10.07 -28.67
N ARG A 149 9.13 -10.94 -28.89
CA ARG A 149 9.07 -12.38 -28.59
C ARG A 149 10.26 -12.78 -27.70
N PRO A 150 10.17 -12.52 -26.39
CA PRO A 150 11.19 -12.97 -25.44
C PRO A 150 11.10 -14.48 -25.20
N LYS A 151 12.16 -15.10 -24.67
CA LYS A 151 12.11 -16.50 -24.20
C LYS A 151 11.30 -16.58 -22.90
N VAL A 152 11.44 -15.61 -22.02
CA VAL A 152 10.73 -15.52 -20.75
C VAL A 152 10.24 -14.10 -20.48
N THR A 153 9.09 -13.97 -19.84
CA THR A 153 8.48 -12.67 -19.50
C THR A 153 8.11 -12.61 -18.02
N VAL A 154 8.42 -11.48 -17.36
CA VAL A 154 7.91 -11.15 -16.02
C VAL A 154 6.99 -9.95 -16.10
N LEU A 155 5.74 -10.12 -15.72
CA LEU A 155 4.75 -9.05 -15.61
C LEU A 155 4.81 -8.42 -14.21
N ALA A 156 4.99 -7.11 -14.16
CA ALA A 156 5.10 -6.32 -12.93
C ALA A 156 4.33 -4.99 -13.06
N LEU A 157 3.12 -5.06 -13.62
CA LEU A 157 2.30 -3.91 -14.04
C LEU A 157 1.57 -3.21 -12.87
N GLY A 158 1.72 -3.73 -11.65
CA GLY A 158 1.07 -3.19 -10.46
C GLY A 158 -0.42 -3.57 -10.39
N GLY A 159 -1.11 -3.00 -9.41
CA GLY A 159 -2.54 -3.17 -9.19
C GLY A 159 -3.39 -2.19 -10.02
N ALA A 160 -4.43 -1.63 -9.39
CA ALA A 160 -5.39 -0.73 -10.04
C ALA A 160 -5.58 0.59 -9.25
N SER A 161 -4.61 1.01 -8.45
CA SER A 161 -4.65 2.30 -7.75
C SER A 161 -3.58 3.24 -8.30
N TRP A 162 -3.92 4.55 -8.37
CA TRP A 162 -3.06 5.58 -8.96
C TRP A 162 -2.77 5.37 -10.45
N ALA A 163 -3.82 5.15 -11.24
CA ALA A 163 -3.76 4.90 -12.69
C ALA A 163 -2.90 5.92 -13.44
N ARG A 164 -2.95 7.19 -13.04
CA ARG A 164 -2.09 8.26 -13.59
C ARG A 164 -0.59 7.99 -13.43
N LEU A 165 -0.19 7.18 -12.44
CA LEU A 165 1.21 6.80 -12.21
C LEU A 165 1.61 5.48 -12.89
N GLY A 166 0.66 4.80 -13.55
CA GLY A 166 0.90 3.60 -14.35
C GLY A 166 0.32 2.30 -13.80
N SER A 167 -0.35 2.35 -12.63
CA SER A 167 -1.02 1.19 -12.03
C SER A 167 -2.52 1.28 -12.34
N ASP A 168 -2.91 0.99 -13.59
CA ASP A 168 -4.26 1.21 -14.11
C ASP A 168 -5.12 -0.06 -14.22
N GLY A 169 -4.56 -1.24 -13.92
CA GLY A 169 -5.27 -2.51 -13.99
C GLY A 169 -5.67 -2.95 -15.41
N ALA A 170 -5.24 -2.27 -16.47
CA ALA A 170 -5.65 -2.55 -17.85
C ALA A 170 -5.29 -3.98 -18.31
N TRP A 171 -4.25 -4.56 -17.74
CA TRP A 171 -3.77 -5.92 -18.03
C TRP A 171 -4.77 -7.03 -17.68
N VAL A 172 -5.75 -6.75 -16.81
CA VAL A 172 -6.73 -7.74 -16.33
C VAL A 172 -7.49 -8.38 -17.49
N ALA A 173 -7.99 -7.57 -18.43
CA ALA A 173 -8.75 -8.07 -19.58
C ALA A 173 -7.91 -9.06 -20.43
N TRP A 174 -6.66 -8.71 -20.73
CA TRP A 174 -5.79 -9.54 -21.57
C TRP A 174 -5.40 -10.86 -20.91
N LEU A 175 -5.17 -10.88 -19.59
CA LEU A 175 -4.88 -12.12 -18.88
C LEU A 175 -6.13 -12.98 -18.66
N ALA A 176 -7.29 -12.37 -18.41
CA ALA A 176 -8.56 -13.07 -18.27
C ALA A 176 -8.96 -13.80 -19.59
N GLU A 177 -8.76 -13.14 -20.76
CA GLU A 177 -8.97 -13.77 -22.08
C GLU A 177 -8.09 -15.01 -22.31
N LYS A 178 -6.93 -15.07 -21.64
CA LYS A 178 -6.02 -16.23 -21.66
C LYS A 178 -6.35 -17.29 -20.59
N GLY A 179 -7.45 -17.11 -19.84
CA GLY A 179 -7.88 -18.07 -18.81
C GLY A 179 -7.21 -17.92 -17.46
N VAL A 180 -6.51 -16.81 -17.21
CA VAL A 180 -5.92 -16.53 -15.89
C VAL A 180 -7.03 -16.14 -14.91
N GLN A 181 -7.08 -16.81 -13.76
CA GLN A 181 -8.02 -16.50 -12.71
C GLN A 181 -7.58 -15.23 -11.94
N ILE A 182 -8.47 -14.24 -11.90
CA ILE A 182 -8.19 -12.93 -11.32
C ILE A 182 -9.31 -12.59 -10.33
N ALA A 183 -8.94 -12.32 -9.08
CA ALA A 183 -9.86 -11.81 -8.06
C ALA A 183 -10.19 -10.33 -8.33
N PRO A 184 -11.44 -9.90 -8.11
CA PRO A 184 -11.85 -8.52 -8.35
C PRO A 184 -11.10 -7.55 -7.43
N TRP A 185 -10.79 -6.36 -7.98
CA TRP A 185 -10.11 -5.31 -7.24
C TRP A 185 -10.95 -4.75 -6.09
N GLN A 186 -10.31 -4.58 -4.95
CA GLN A 186 -10.86 -3.88 -3.81
C GLN A 186 -9.84 -2.85 -3.29
N PRO A 187 -10.27 -1.65 -2.86
CA PRO A 187 -9.35 -0.70 -2.25
C PRO A 187 -8.82 -1.24 -0.93
N ALA A 188 -7.52 -1.08 -0.70
CA ALA A 188 -6.84 -1.43 0.54
C ALA A 188 -6.02 -0.23 1.05
N ASN A 189 -5.88 -0.12 2.37
CA ASN A 189 -5.20 1.04 2.97
C ASN A 189 -5.79 2.36 2.46
N MET A 190 -7.09 2.53 2.60
CA MET A 190 -7.83 3.66 2.05
C MET A 190 -8.57 4.44 3.14
N GLY A 191 -8.94 5.68 2.80
CA GLY A 191 -9.87 6.48 3.59
C GLY A 191 -11.32 6.04 3.39
N PHE A 192 -12.21 6.61 4.20
CA PHE A 192 -13.65 6.39 4.13
C PHE A 192 -14.38 7.70 3.95
N ALA A 193 -15.41 7.67 3.13
CA ALA A 193 -16.29 8.79 2.90
C ALA A 193 -17.21 9.02 4.12
N VAL A 194 -17.45 10.30 4.42
CA VAL A 194 -18.34 10.74 5.49
C VAL A 194 -19.20 11.87 4.97
N ALA A 195 -20.50 11.78 5.19
CA ALA A 195 -21.45 12.85 4.89
C ALA A 195 -21.44 13.89 6.03
N TRP A 196 -20.51 14.84 5.93
CA TRP A 196 -20.35 15.90 6.93
C TRP A 196 -21.48 16.93 6.89
N THR A 197 -21.89 17.43 8.08
CA THR A 197 -22.64 18.67 8.11
C THR A 197 -21.74 19.87 7.79
N PRO A 198 -22.29 21.01 7.31
CA PRO A 198 -21.49 22.19 6.95
C PRO A 198 -20.59 22.71 8.08
N HIS A 199 -20.93 22.43 9.34
CA HIS A 199 -20.16 22.85 10.50
C HIS A 199 -18.76 22.23 10.57
N MET A 200 -18.56 21.08 9.93
CA MET A 200 -17.28 20.38 9.90
C MET A 200 -16.25 21.01 8.94
N ALA A 201 -16.69 21.82 7.98
CA ALA A 201 -15.81 22.33 6.92
C ALA A 201 -14.58 23.08 7.44
N LYS A 202 -14.71 23.85 8.52
CA LYS A 202 -13.59 24.59 9.15
C LYS A 202 -12.55 23.70 9.84
N HIS A 203 -12.84 22.41 9.99
CA HIS A 203 -11.95 21.44 10.62
C HIS A 203 -11.25 20.52 9.61
N PHE A 204 -11.54 20.66 8.31
CA PHE A 204 -10.84 19.87 7.27
C PHE A 204 -9.35 20.21 7.25
N GLY A 205 -8.52 19.18 7.13
CA GLY A 205 -7.07 19.23 7.28
C GLY A 205 -6.58 19.01 8.73
N SER A 206 -7.48 19.00 9.73
CA SER A 206 -7.09 18.76 11.12
C SER A 206 -6.82 17.29 11.37
N ALA A 207 -5.71 17.00 12.08
CA ALA A 207 -5.42 15.68 12.61
C ALA A 207 -6.10 15.47 13.97
N ILE A 208 -6.71 14.31 14.16
CA ILE A 208 -7.20 13.82 15.46
C ILE A 208 -6.11 12.93 16.03
N LYS A 209 -5.43 13.44 17.04
CA LYS A 209 -4.31 12.78 17.72
C LYS A 209 -4.74 12.22 19.06
N GLY A 210 -3.97 11.25 19.59
CA GLY A 210 -4.27 10.62 20.90
C GLY A 210 -5.56 9.80 20.89
N ALA A 211 -6.03 9.41 19.72
CA ALA A 211 -7.23 8.62 19.52
C ALA A 211 -6.92 7.13 19.31
N ALA A 212 -7.96 6.32 19.46
CA ALA A 212 -7.97 4.93 19.01
C ALA A 212 -9.23 4.65 18.19
N LEU A 213 -9.06 3.84 17.15
CA LEU A 213 -10.15 3.36 16.31
C LEU A 213 -10.56 1.97 16.79
N LEU A 214 -11.84 1.80 17.09
CA LEU A 214 -12.45 0.60 17.64
C LEU A 214 -13.33 -0.04 16.56
N VAL A 215 -12.89 -1.21 16.05
CA VAL A 215 -13.56 -1.91 14.94
C VAL A 215 -13.62 -3.40 15.27
N GLY A 216 -14.81 -3.91 15.59
CA GLY A 216 -14.95 -5.25 16.16
C GLY A 216 -14.09 -5.39 17.43
N ASP A 217 -13.23 -6.40 17.49
CA ASP A 217 -12.27 -6.63 18.58
C ASP A 217 -10.94 -5.87 18.39
N GLN A 218 -10.77 -5.15 17.28
CA GLN A 218 -9.57 -4.35 17.02
C GLN A 218 -9.62 -3.03 17.78
N HIS A 219 -8.53 -2.71 18.45
CA HIS A 219 -8.29 -1.44 19.14
C HIS A 219 -7.00 -0.85 18.60
N GLU A 220 -7.11 -0.01 17.55
CA GLU A 220 -5.94 0.56 16.87
C GLU A 220 -5.67 1.97 17.34
N ARG A 221 -4.57 2.18 18.06
CA ARG A 221 -4.08 3.53 18.39
C ARG A 221 -3.47 4.16 17.15
N GLY A 222 -4.02 5.29 16.75
CA GLY A 222 -3.52 5.98 15.59
C GLY A 222 -4.19 7.33 15.38
N GLU A 223 -3.46 8.25 14.77
CA GLU A 223 -4.04 9.51 14.32
C GLU A 223 -4.77 9.33 12.99
N PHE A 224 -5.77 10.15 12.77
CA PHE A 224 -6.45 10.28 11.48
C PHE A 224 -6.74 11.74 11.15
N ILE A 225 -6.96 12.02 9.88
CA ILE A 225 -7.16 13.37 9.34
C ILE A 225 -8.61 13.50 8.88
N LEU A 226 -9.23 14.63 9.21
CA LEU A 226 -10.53 15.03 8.67
C LEU A 226 -10.33 15.69 7.31
N SER A 227 -11.01 15.25 6.29
CA SER A 227 -10.98 15.86 4.97
C SER A 227 -12.41 16.15 4.47
N ALA A 228 -12.53 16.99 3.45
CA ALA A 228 -13.84 17.26 2.83
C ALA A 228 -14.52 15.99 2.28
N LYS A 229 -13.73 14.94 1.99
CA LYS A 229 -14.22 13.65 1.50
C LYS A 229 -14.50 12.63 2.61
N GLY A 230 -14.09 12.89 3.85
CA GLY A 230 -14.27 11.96 4.97
C GLY A 230 -13.04 11.88 5.88
N ILE A 231 -12.61 10.66 6.23
CA ILE A 231 -11.47 10.40 7.11
C ILE A 231 -10.38 9.59 6.39
N GLU A 232 -9.11 9.88 6.71
CA GLU A 232 -7.95 9.22 6.15
C GLU A 232 -6.76 9.26 7.14
N GLY A 233 -5.69 8.55 6.85
CA GLY A 233 -4.47 8.53 7.68
C GLY A 233 -4.19 7.17 8.29
N GLY A 234 -3.04 7.06 8.96
CA GLY A 234 -2.48 5.78 9.40
C GLY A 234 -3.41 4.93 10.25
N GLY A 235 -4.10 5.53 11.22
CA GLY A 235 -5.07 4.81 12.06
C GLY A 235 -6.24 4.24 11.25
N VAL A 236 -6.78 5.01 10.28
CA VAL A 236 -7.85 4.54 9.40
C VAL A 236 -7.38 3.41 8.49
N TYR A 237 -6.17 3.52 7.95
CA TYR A 237 -5.62 2.50 7.05
C TYR A 237 -5.41 1.16 7.75
N ALA A 238 -5.00 1.18 9.02
CA ALA A 238 -4.78 -0.04 9.81
C ALA A 238 -6.05 -0.88 10.00
N VAL A 239 -7.21 -0.23 10.11
CA VAL A 239 -8.53 -0.91 10.29
C VAL A 239 -9.35 -0.95 9.00
N SER A 240 -8.80 -0.47 7.88
CA SER A 240 -9.55 -0.25 6.63
C SER A 240 -10.16 -1.50 6.05
N ARG A 241 -9.52 -2.66 6.21
CA ARG A 241 -10.07 -3.94 5.76
C ARG A 241 -11.36 -4.30 6.49
N ALA A 242 -11.35 -4.29 7.83
CA ALA A 242 -12.54 -4.64 8.63
C ALA A 242 -13.70 -3.68 8.34
N LEU A 243 -13.40 -2.39 8.15
CA LEU A 243 -14.41 -1.39 7.75
C LEU A 243 -14.95 -1.64 6.34
N ARG A 244 -14.11 -2.04 5.38
CA ARG A 244 -14.52 -2.43 4.03
C ARG A 244 -15.42 -3.66 4.05
N GLU A 245 -15.16 -4.59 4.95
CA GLU A 245 -15.94 -5.81 5.16
C GLU A 245 -17.24 -5.56 5.97
N GLY A 246 -17.55 -4.30 6.32
CA GLY A 246 -18.83 -3.89 6.91
C GLY A 246 -18.81 -3.72 8.43
N ALA A 247 -17.67 -3.84 9.09
CA ALA A 247 -17.59 -3.60 10.52
C ALA A 247 -17.87 -2.13 10.87
N ALA A 248 -18.53 -1.88 12.01
CA ALA A 248 -18.80 -0.54 12.49
C ALA A 248 -17.56 0.11 13.10
N LEU A 249 -17.38 1.42 12.84
CA LEU A 249 -16.33 2.23 13.46
C LEU A 249 -16.87 2.94 14.70
N ARG A 250 -16.15 2.83 15.80
CA ARG A 250 -16.22 3.75 16.95
C ARG A 250 -14.86 4.36 17.21
N VAL A 251 -14.84 5.55 17.78
CA VAL A 251 -13.59 6.28 18.03
C VAL A 251 -13.49 6.63 19.52
N ASP A 252 -12.40 6.23 20.14
CA ASP A 252 -11.95 6.74 21.40
C ASP A 252 -11.09 7.99 21.17
N LEU A 253 -11.57 9.16 21.57
CA LEU A 253 -10.89 10.44 21.33
C LEU A 253 -9.83 10.77 22.38
N MET A 254 -9.75 9.98 23.45
CA MET A 254 -8.77 10.14 24.56
C MET A 254 -8.25 8.75 24.97
N ALA A 255 -7.53 8.08 24.09
CA ALA A 255 -7.11 6.69 24.26
C ALA A 255 -6.21 6.45 25.51
N ASP A 256 -5.53 7.49 25.98
CA ASP A 256 -4.65 7.44 27.16
C ASP A 256 -5.35 7.73 28.49
N VAL A 257 -6.67 8.05 28.45
CA VAL A 257 -7.45 8.43 29.65
C VAL A 257 -8.60 7.46 29.80
N THR A 258 -8.78 6.92 31.01
CA THR A 258 -9.88 5.99 31.32
C THR A 258 -11.24 6.68 31.35
N GLY A 259 -12.32 5.92 31.17
CA GLY A 259 -13.68 6.44 31.27
C GLY A 259 -13.96 7.02 32.68
N ASP A 260 -13.46 6.35 33.73
CA ASP A 260 -13.61 6.81 35.13
C ASP A 260 -12.91 8.13 35.39
N GLU A 261 -11.71 8.32 34.86
CA GLU A 261 -11.01 9.60 34.95
C GLU A 261 -11.75 10.72 34.21
N ILE A 262 -12.32 10.43 33.03
CA ILE A 262 -13.16 11.39 32.30
C ILE A 262 -14.38 11.74 33.11
N ALA A 263 -15.09 10.74 33.66
CA ALA A 263 -16.26 10.94 34.52
C ALA A 263 -15.92 11.80 35.75
N ALA A 264 -14.83 11.49 36.43
CA ALA A 264 -14.36 12.27 37.57
C ALA A 264 -14.01 13.74 37.24
N ARG A 265 -13.34 13.96 36.10
CA ARG A 265 -13.04 15.32 35.61
C ARG A 265 -14.31 16.10 35.25
N LEU A 266 -15.27 15.44 34.57
CA LEU A 266 -16.56 16.03 34.22
C LEU A 266 -17.42 16.36 35.45
N GLY A 267 -17.42 15.51 36.50
CA GLY A 267 -18.13 15.72 37.76
C GLY A 267 -17.68 16.92 38.55
N ARG A 268 -16.42 17.36 38.36
CA ARG A 268 -15.87 18.58 39.01
C ARG A 268 -16.18 19.88 38.28
N MET A 269 -16.80 19.81 37.10
CA MET A 269 -17.15 20.99 36.29
C MET A 269 -18.44 21.65 36.80
N LYS A 270 -18.59 22.94 36.55
CA LYS A 270 -19.75 23.71 37.03
C LYS A 270 -21.03 23.19 36.35
N PRO A 271 -22.14 23.05 37.12
CA PRO A 271 -23.44 22.80 36.55
C PRO A 271 -23.83 23.89 35.54
N GLY A 272 -24.50 23.53 34.44
CA GLY A 272 -24.94 24.45 33.40
C GLY A 272 -23.92 24.80 32.31
N GLU A 273 -22.67 24.29 32.41
CA GLU A 273 -21.72 24.44 31.31
C GLU A 273 -22.16 23.61 30.08
N THR A 274 -22.02 24.21 28.89
CA THR A 274 -22.31 23.51 27.65
C THR A 274 -21.37 22.33 27.43
N LEU A 275 -21.88 21.26 26.79
CA LEU A 275 -21.06 20.08 26.47
C LEU A 275 -19.75 20.47 25.75
N ALA A 276 -19.82 21.35 24.78
CA ALA A 276 -18.63 21.80 24.04
C ALA A 276 -17.57 22.46 24.94
N ASN A 277 -17.98 23.25 25.94
CA ASN A 277 -17.03 23.84 26.91
C ASN A 277 -16.44 22.79 27.83
N ARG A 278 -17.24 21.85 28.30
CA ARG A 278 -16.78 20.72 29.13
C ARG A 278 -15.74 19.87 28.38
N LEU A 279 -15.99 19.55 27.11
CA LEU A 279 -15.06 18.80 26.26
C LEU A 279 -13.74 19.53 26.02
N ARG A 280 -13.76 20.86 25.80
CA ARG A 280 -12.53 21.67 25.72
C ARG A 280 -11.73 21.65 27.02
N LYS A 281 -12.41 21.73 28.16
CA LYS A 281 -11.77 21.64 29.50
C LYS A 281 -11.18 20.25 29.77
N LEU A 282 -11.69 19.20 29.16
CA LEU A 282 -11.07 17.86 29.17
C LEU A 282 -9.77 17.82 28.35
N GLY A 283 -9.52 18.80 27.48
CA GLY A 283 -8.34 18.85 26.62
C GLY A 283 -8.56 18.38 25.19
N LEU A 284 -9.82 18.13 24.77
CA LEU A 284 -10.08 17.79 23.38
C LEU A 284 -9.79 18.99 22.45
N SER A 285 -9.18 18.69 21.31
CA SER A 285 -8.95 19.67 20.25
C SER A 285 -10.28 20.19 19.69
N PRO A 286 -10.31 21.39 19.09
CA PRO A 286 -11.53 21.92 18.45
C PRO A 286 -12.15 20.97 17.44
N ALA A 287 -11.34 20.24 16.68
CA ALA A 287 -11.80 19.24 15.72
C ALA A 287 -12.42 18.00 16.42
N ALA A 288 -11.82 17.53 17.52
CA ALA A 288 -12.39 16.42 18.30
C ALA A 288 -13.70 16.82 18.98
N VAL A 289 -13.80 18.04 19.51
CA VAL A 289 -15.07 18.58 20.03
C VAL A 289 -16.13 18.61 18.92
N ALA A 290 -15.77 19.06 17.72
CA ALA A 290 -16.71 19.09 16.59
C ALA A 290 -17.20 17.70 16.22
N LEU A 291 -16.34 16.66 16.25
CA LEU A 291 -16.75 15.27 16.02
C LEU A 291 -17.77 14.80 17.05
N VAL A 292 -17.58 15.11 18.34
CA VAL A 292 -18.57 14.77 19.37
C VAL A 292 -19.89 15.50 19.11
N MET A 293 -19.87 16.76 18.67
CA MET A 293 -21.09 17.49 18.33
C MET A 293 -21.76 16.96 17.07
N GLU A 294 -21.01 16.39 16.14
CA GLU A 294 -21.49 15.78 14.89
C GLU A 294 -22.18 14.45 15.13
N PHE A 295 -21.52 13.55 15.87
CA PHE A 295 -21.93 12.15 16.00
C PHE A 295 -22.39 11.74 17.41
N GLY A 296 -22.10 12.54 18.44
CA GLY A 296 -22.34 12.18 19.85
C GLY A 296 -23.63 12.72 20.44
N ARG A 297 -24.55 13.24 19.62
CA ARG A 297 -25.82 13.78 20.13
C ARG A 297 -26.64 12.69 20.85
N GLY A 298 -27.06 13.00 22.08
CA GLY A 298 -27.86 12.08 22.89
C GLY A 298 -27.07 11.02 23.65
N LEU A 299 -25.75 10.94 23.45
CA LEU A 299 -24.87 10.10 24.26
C LEU A 299 -24.49 10.78 25.56
N ASP A 300 -24.23 9.99 26.61
CA ASP A 300 -23.57 10.53 27.78
C ASP A 300 -22.16 10.99 27.41
N PRO A 301 -21.61 12.05 28.08
CA PRO A 301 -20.34 12.63 27.69
C PRO A 301 -19.14 11.68 27.73
N VAL A 302 -19.12 10.67 28.61
CA VAL A 302 -18.02 9.69 28.71
C VAL A 302 -18.05 8.77 27.49
N THR A 303 -19.21 8.21 27.16
CA THR A 303 -19.42 7.39 25.96
C THR A 303 -19.11 8.18 24.69
N ALA A 304 -19.53 9.45 24.62
CA ALA A 304 -19.24 10.31 23.47
C ALA A 304 -17.74 10.56 23.26
N VAL A 305 -16.92 10.48 24.30
CA VAL A 305 -15.46 10.61 24.21
C VAL A 305 -14.79 9.27 24.00
N LYS A 306 -15.20 8.21 24.69
CA LYS A 306 -14.52 6.91 24.69
C LYS A 306 -14.99 5.94 23.59
N SER A 307 -16.16 6.14 23.03
CA SER A 307 -16.77 5.21 22.08
C SER A 307 -17.71 5.93 21.12
N LEU A 308 -17.23 7.04 20.54
CA LEU A 308 -17.98 7.85 19.58
C LEU A 308 -18.35 7.00 18.36
N PRO A 309 -19.62 6.74 18.07
CA PRO A 309 -20.01 6.05 16.85
C PRO A 309 -19.71 6.92 15.63
N PHE A 310 -19.14 6.30 14.59
CA PHE A 310 -18.74 7.03 13.39
C PHE A 310 -19.49 6.50 12.18
N LYS A 311 -20.30 7.33 11.55
CA LYS A 311 -21.10 6.94 10.39
C LYS A 311 -20.30 7.14 9.10
N LEU A 312 -19.84 6.02 8.53
CA LEU A 312 -19.15 5.99 7.25
C LEU A 312 -20.16 5.81 6.11
N SER A 313 -19.87 6.43 4.95
CA SER A 313 -20.67 6.29 3.72
C SER A 313 -20.08 5.25 2.76
N GLY A 314 -18.95 4.65 3.10
CA GLY A 314 -18.25 3.63 2.33
C GLY A 314 -16.77 3.96 2.11
N PRO A 315 -16.01 3.02 1.51
CA PRO A 315 -14.61 3.26 1.17
C PRO A 315 -14.45 4.34 0.09
N ARG A 316 -13.33 5.04 0.12
CA ARG A 316 -12.96 5.98 -0.95
C ARG A 316 -12.60 5.21 -2.23
N PRO A 317 -12.69 5.87 -3.41
CA PRO A 317 -12.45 5.23 -4.69
C PRO A 317 -11.11 4.49 -4.77
N LEU A 318 -11.07 3.41 -5.54
CA LEU A 318 -9.89 2.56 -5.75
C LEU A 318 -8.64 3.36 -6.16
N ASP A 319 -8.78 4.35 -7.04
CA ASP A 319 -7.66 5.18 -7.52
C ASP A 319 -7.07 6.11 -6.44
N GLU A 320 -7.74 6.30 -5.32
CA GLU A 320 -7.28 7.07 -4.16
C GLU A 320 -6.68 6.18 -3.05
N ALA A 321 -6.79 4.86 -3.17
CA ALA A 321 -6.24 3.91 -2.19
C ALA A 321 -4.71 3.81 -2.30
N ILE A 322 -4.04 3.59 -1.17
CA ILE A 322 -2.58 3.40 -1.15
C ILE A 322 -2.20 2.11 -1.88
N SER A 323 -3.00 1.06 -1.71
CA SER A 323 -2.81 -0.25 -2.32
C SER A 323 -4.16 -0.88 -2.68
N VAL A 324 -4.11 -2.05 -3.27
CA VAL A 324 -5.28 -2.83 -3.63
C VAL A 324 -5.20 -4.24 -3.07
N ALA A 325 -6.35 -4.87 -2.87
CA ALA A 325 -6.53 -6.31 -2.75
C ALA A 325 -7.18 -6.83 -4.05
N GLY A 326 -7.06 -8.11 -4.32
CA GLY A 326 -7.43 -8.70 -5.62
C GLY A 326 -6.24 -8.81 -6.56
N GLY A 327 -6.46 -9.30 -7.78
CA GLY A 327 -5.42 -9.58 -8.75
C GLY A 327 -5.30 -11.06 -9.08
N VAL A 328 -4.17 -11.48 -9.66
CA VAL A 328 -3.92 -12.87 -10.05
C VAL A 328 -3.93 -13.78 -8.84
N MET A 329 -4.87 -14.74 -8.84
CA MET A 329 -5.08 -15.67 -7.72
C MET A 329 -3.92 -16.66 -7.59
N GLN A 330 -3.66 -17.13 -6.36
CA GLN A 330 -2.68 -18.20 -6.09
C GLN A 330 -2.91 -19.44 -6.96
N SER A 331 -4.19 -19.82 -7.16
CA SER A 331 -4.56 -20.98 -7.99
C SER A 331 -4.12 -20.86 -9.46
N ALA A 332 -3.94 -19.63 -9.95
CA ALA A 332 -3.56 -19.35 -11.35
C ALA A 332 -2.04 -19.39 -11.60
N VAL A 333 -1.23 -19.50 -10.55
CA VAL A 333 0.24 -19.52 -10.66
C VAL A 333 0.85 -20.80 -10.11
N THR A 334 2.07 -21.10 -10.55
CA THR A 334 2.93 -22.11 -9.94
C THR A 334 3.58 -21.57 -8.66
N GLU A 335 4.32 -22.41 -7.92
CA GLU A 335 5.13 -21.96 -6.78
C GLU A 335 6.18 -20.90 -7.17
N GLY A 336 6.68 -20.95 -8.41
CA GLY A 336 7.61 -19.97 -8.97
C GLY A 336 6.96 -18.70 -9.51
N LEU A 337 5.63 -18.52 -9.33
CA LEU A 337 4.82 -17.41 -9.85
C LEU A 337 4.70 -17.39 -11.39
N GLU A 338 4.93 -18.51 -12.07
CA GLU A 338 4.62 -18.69 -13.49
C GLU A 338 3.12 -18.87 -13.67
N LEU A 339 2.52 -18.18 -14.65
CA LEU A 339 1.12 -18.33 -15.00
C LEU A 339 0.86 -19.73 -15.58
N LYS A 340 0.00 -20.52 -14.94
CA LYS A 340 -0.34 -21.89 -15.42
C LYS A 340 -0.96 -21.88 -16.80
N ALA A 341 -1.73 -20.83 -17.13
CA ALA A 341 -2.38 -20.65 -18.42
C ALA A 341 -1.44 -20.15 -19.52
N ILE A 342 -0.28 -19.59 -19.19
CA ILE A 342 0.65 -18.97 -20.15
C ILE A 342 2.09 -19.35 -19.77
N PRO A 343 2.58 -20.53 -20.17
CA PRO A 343 3.94 -20.96 -19.86
C PRO A 343 5.01 -19.95 -20.33
N GLY A 344 6.07 -19.80 -19.54
CA GLY A 344 7.13 -18.81 -19.78
C GLY A 344 6.77 -17.38 -19.32
N MET A 345 5.57 -17.17 -18.78
CA MET A 345 5.13 -15.85 -18.29
C MET A 345 4.94 -15.90 -16.76
N PHE A 346 5.64 -15.02 -16.06
CA PHE A 346 5.62 -14.89 -14.60
C PHE A 346 4.93 -13.59 -14.19
N VAL A 347 4.37 -13.54 -12.99
CA VAL A 347 3.73 -12.33 -12.43
C VAL A 347 4.25 -12.04 -11.04
N CYS A 348 4.35 -10.74 -10.67
CA CYS A 348 4.82 -10.34 -9.36
C CYS A 348 4.26 -8.99 -8.90
N GLY A 349 4.53 -8.64 -7.66
CA GLY A 349 4.11 -7.37 -7.06
C GLY A 349 2.60 -7.29 -6.80
N GLU A 350 2.05 -6.10 -6.93
CA GLU A 350 0.61 -5.86 -6.74
C GLU A 350 -0.30 -6.44 -7.84
N MET A 351 0.26 -7.10 -8.86
CA MET A 351 -0.55 -7.91 -9.78
C MET A 351 -1.14 -9.15 -9.11
N LEU A 352 -0.48 -9.65 -8.08
CA LEU A 352 -0.90 -10.84 -7.33
C LEU A 352 -1.99 -10.48 -6.31
N ASP A 353 -2.90 -11.43 -6.06
CA ASP A 353 -3.93 -11.26 -5.02
C ASP A 353 -3.35 -11.40 -3.62
N TRP A 354 -2.97 -10.29 -3.04
CA TRP A 354 -2.55 -10.19 -1.65
C TRP A 354 -2.78 -8.78 -1.06
N GLU A 355 -2.82 -8.71 0.25
CA GLU A 355 -3.05 -7.48 1.01
C GLU A 355 -2.13 -7.43 2.23
N ALA A 356 -1.58 -6.24 2.52
CA ALA A 356 -0.77 -5.99 3.71
C ALA A 356 -1.02 -4.57 4.24
N PRO A 357 -0.76 -4.31 5.54
CA PRO A 357 -0.87 -2.97 6.11
C PRO A 357 0.14 -1.99 5.50
N THR A 358 -0.08 -0.69 5.74
CA THR A 358 0.97 0.32 5.53
C THR A 358 2.07 0.17 6.59
N GLY A 359 3.23 0.79 6.35
CA GLY A 359 4.30 0.78 7.34
C GLY A 359 5.54 -0.01 6.92
N GLY A 360 5.72 -0.22 5.61
CA GLY A 360 6.88 -0.90 5.02
C GLY A 360 6.58 -2.31 4.51
N TYR A 361 5.44 -2.88 4.87
CA TYR A 361 5.05 -4.22 4.41
C TYR A 361 4.84 -4.27 2.91
N LEU A 362 4.09 -3.33 2.32
CA LEU A 362 3.78 -3.31 0.89
C LEU A 362 5.05 -3.32 0.04
N LEU A 363 6.02 -2.48 0.36
CA LEU A 363 7.25 -2.38 -0.42
C LEU A 363 8.12 -3.64 -0.29
N THR A 364 8.20 -4.21 0.90
CA THR A 364 8.90 -5.49 1.12
C THR A 364 8.20 -6.62 0.36
N GLY A 365 6.87 -6.71 0.38
CA GLY A 365 6.11 -7.74 -0.34
C GLY A 365 6.28 -7.66 -1.86
N VAL A 366 6.25 -6.45 -2.45
CA VAL A 366 6.47 -6.30 -3.90
C VAL A 366 7.92 -6.64 -4.27
N ALA A 367 8.90 -6.31 -3.42
CA ALA A 367 10.30 -6.67 -3.64
C ALA A 367 10.52 -8.19 -3.51
N ALA A 368 9.96 -8.83 -2.49
CA ALA A 368 10.05 -10.27 -2.26
C ALA A 368 9.47 -11.07 -3.43
N THR A 369 8.25 -10.74 -3.87
CA THR A 369 7.59 -11.40 -5.00
C THR A 369 8.30 -11.16 -6.32
N GLY A 370 8.82 -9.94 -6.55
CA GLY A 370 9.62 -9.60 -7.73
C GLY A 370 10.89 -10.41 -7.81
N ARG A 371 11.63 -10.51 -6.69
CA ARG A 371 12.83 -11.32 -6.58
C ARG A 371 12.53 -12.82 -6.81
N TRP A 372 11.46 -13.33 -6.21
CA TRP A 372 11.06 -14.72 -6.34
C TRP A 372 10.72 -15.07 -7.79
N ALA A 373 9.87 -14.28 -8.45
CA ALA A 373 9.52 -14.47 -9.86
C ALA A 373 10.75 -14.35 -10.78
N GLY A 374 11.64 -13.38 -10.53
CA GLY A 374 12.86 -13.20 -11.31
C GLY A 374 13.79 -14.41 -11.24
N ARG A 375 13.96 -15.01 -10.05
CA ARG A 375 14.75 -16.24 -9.88
C ARG A 375 14.13 -17.45 -10.56
N ALA A 376 12.83 -17.64 -10.42
CA ALA A 376 12.13 -18.73 -11.09
C ALA A 376 12.17 -18.57 -12.61
N ALA A 377 12.00 -17.36 -13.12
CA ALA A 377 12.09 -17.03 -14.52
C ALA A 377 13.53 -17.26 -15.09
N ALA A 378 14.54 -17.06 -14.27
CA ALA A 378 15.94 -17.26 -14.66
C ALA A 378 16.32 -18.74 -14.89
N LEU A 379 15.47 -19.67 -14.48
CA LEU A 379 15.68 -21.11 -14.69
C LEU A 379 15.10 -21.62 -16.04
N LYS A 380 14.46 -20.73 -16.81
CA LYS A 380 13.89 -21.03 -18.15
C LYS A 380 14.85 -20.60 -19.25
#